data_3ecde1d960ee78e46f371c975f581095
#
_entry.id   3ecde1d960ee78e46f371c975f581095
#
_cell.length_a   1.000
_cell.length_b   1.000
_cell.length_c   1.000
_cell.angle_alpha   90.00
_cell.angle_beta   90.00
_cell.angle_gamma   90.00
#
_symmetry.space_group_name_H-M   'P 1'
#
loop_
_entity.id
_entity.type
_entity.pdbx_description
1 polymer ?
#
loop_
_entity_poly.entity_id
_entity_poly.type
_entity_poly.pdbx_seq_one_letter_code
_entity_poly.pdbx_strand_id
1 'polypeptide(L)'
;MEINEIISPYFENGVFTGVRVTVGDEDFVIAAKDYQDGEEIPWYDAMDALYDDDLTTWNYRQACFTMAYFEDINRVLVDNGGDTLDKCYWTCTEHSGNYSFLYDSKHNLIGYYVNFSTCSVRTIKNLKTE
;
A
#
# COMPACT_ATOMS: atom_id res chain seq x y z
N MET A 1 20.54 2.94 -11.84
CA MET A 1 19.56 3.82 -11.17
C MET A 1 19.78 3.74 -9.67
N GLU A 2 19.87 4.89 -9.04
CA GLU A 2 20.05 4.95 -7.59
C GLU A 2 18.77 4.63 -6.87
N ILE A 3 18.86 4.03 -5.68
CA ILE A 3 17.68 3.63 -4.92
C ILE A 3 16.78 4.83 -4.59
N ASN A 4 17.37 5.99 -4.31
CA ASN A 4 16.60 7.19 -4.00
C ASN A 4 15.84 7.78 -5.19
N GLU A 5 16.09 7.28 -6.39
CA GLU A 5 15.28 7.61 -7.56
C GLU A 5 14.05 6.70 -7.66
N ILE A 6 14.08 5.55 -6.99
CA ILE A 6 12.98 4.59 -6.97
C ILE A 6 12.12 4.80 -5.72
N ILE A 7 12.76 4.94 -4.56
CA ILE A 7 12.09 5.05 -3.26
C ILE A 7 12.53 6.36 -2.62
N SER A 8 11.58 7.23 -2.28
CA SER A 8 11.88 8.52 -1.67
C SER A 8 10.74 8.98 -0.77
N PRO A 9 11.03 9.85 0.21
CA PRO A 9 9.94 10.42 1.01
C PRO A 9 9.13 11.42 0.18
N TYR A 10 7.84 11.46 0.45
CA TYR A 10 6.92 12.35 -0.25
C TYR A 10 6.30 13.32 0.75
N PHE A 11 6.37 14.60 0.43
CA PHE A 11 5.88 15.68 1.30
C PHE A 11 4.80 16.46 0.57
N GLU A 12 3.78 16.86 1.31
CA GLU A 12 2.77 17.81 0.82
C GLU A 12 2.71 18.96 1.81
N ASN A 13 2.91 20.18 1.32
CA ASN A 13 2.93 21.39 2.17
C ASN A 13 3.91 21.27 3.34
N GLY A 14 5.07 20.64 3.11
CA GLY A 14 6.10 20.46 4.12
C GLY A 14 5.85 19.34 5.10
N VAL A 15 4.78 18.58 4.94
CA VAL A 15 4.42 17.46 5.83
C VAL A 15 4.69 16.15 5.13
N PHE A 16 5.35 15.21 5.82
CA PHE A 16 5.58 13.87 5.30
C PHE A 16 4.24 13.14 5.21
N THR A 17 3.86 12.70 4.02
CA THR A 17 2.59 12.01 3.81
C THR A 17 2.77 10.56 3.38
N GLY A 18 3.96 10.16 2.98
CA GLY A 18 4.19 8.78 2.59
C GLY A 18 5.48 8.55 1.83
N VAL A 19 5.60 7.37 1.28
CA VAL A 19 6.78 6.93 0.52
C VAL A 19 6.42 6.84 -0.95
N ARG A 20 7.14 7.59 -1.76
CA ARG A 20 6.97 7.58 -3.21
C ARG A 20 7.75 6.41 -3.81
N VAL A 21 7.08 5.64 -4.66
CA VAL A 21 7.67 4.54 -5.42
C VAL A 21 7.55 4.90 -6.90
N THR A 22 8.69 5.03 -7.57
CA THR A 22 8.74 5.35 -8.99
C THR A 22 9.55 4.27 -9.69
N VAL A 23 8.89 3.37 -10.37
CA VAL A 23 9.56 2.27 -11.07
C VAL A 23 8.80 1.92 -12.33
N GLY A 24 9.52 1.87 -13.46
CA GLY A 24 8.88 1.64 -14.75
C GLY A 24 7.86 2.72 -15.07
N ASP A 25 6.65 2.32 -15.36
CA ASP A 25 5.54 3.23 -15.63
C ASP A 25 4.66 3.48 -14.40
N GLU A 26 5.06 2.98 -13.23
CA GLU A 26 4.35 3.18 -11.98
C GLU A 26 4.94 4.36 -11.20
N ASP A 27 4.08 5.18 -10.62
CA ASP A 27 4.47 6.29 -9.77
C ASP A 27 3.35 6.50 -8.75
N PHE A 28 3.60 6.07 -7.51
CA PHE A 28 2.57 6.13 -6.48
C PHE A 28 3.21 6.39 -5.11
N VAL A 29 2.38 6.86 -4.17
CA VAL A 29 2.79 7.13 -2.79
C VAL A 29 2.06 6.19 -1.86
N ILE A 30 2.81 5.45 -1.04
CA ILE A 30 2.26 4.61 0.01
C ILE A 30 2.06 5.52 1.23
N ALA A 31 0.86 5.52 1.81
CA ALA A 31 0.55 6.38 2.95
C ALA A 31 1.47 6.12 4.15
N ALA A 32 1.73 7.16 4.91
CA ALA A 32 2.61 7.10 6.09
C ALA A 32 2.04 6.26 7.22
N LYS A 33 0.71 6.06 7.24
CA LYS A 33 0.02 5.33 8.31
C LYS A 33 -1.05 4.43 7.74
N ASP A 34 -1.44 3.42 8.53
CA ASP A 34 -2.52 2.52 8.14
C ASP A 34 -3.86 3.27 8.10
N TYR A 35 -4.73 2.84 7.20
CA TYR A 35 -6.09 3.33 7.09
C TYR A 35 -6.88 2.87 8.33
N GLN A 36 -7.67 3.76 8.92
CA GLN A 36 -8.50 3.46 10.11
C GLN A 36 -7.68 2.79 11.24
N ASP A 37 -6.47 3.30 11.46
CA ASP A 37 -5.57 2.82 12.53
C ASP A 37 -5.23 1.33 12.42
N GLY A 38 -5.30 0.76 11.23
CA GLY A 38 -4.95 -0.63 11.00
C GLY A 38 -6.07 -1.61 11.30
N GLU A 39 -7.30 -1.14 11.41
CA GLU A 39 -8.45 -2.03 11.64
C GLU A 39 -8.53 -3.08 10.54
N GLU A 40 -8.77 -4.31 10.94
CA GLU A 40 -8.94 -5.43 10.00
C GLU A 40 -10.39 -5.56 9.62
N ILE A 41 -10.67 -5.50 8.33
CA ILE A 41 -12.04 -5.53 7.79
C ILE A 41 -12.11 -6.44 6.58
N PRO A 42 -13.32 -6.99 6.25
CA PRO A 42 -13.48 -7.81 5.05
C PRO A 42 -13.24 -7.00 3.78
N TRP A 43 -12.87 -7.70 2.70
CA TRP A 43 -12.47 -7.03 1.45
C TRP A 43 -13.54 -6.11 0.87
N TYR A 44 -14.79 -6.57 0.82
CA TYR A 44 -15.85 -5.72 0.26
C TYR A 44 -16.07 -4.47 1.11
N ASP A 45 -16.02 -4.60 2.43
CA ASP A 45 -16.15 -3.44 3.33
C ASP A 45 -14.99 -2.49 3.15
N ALA A 46 -13.77 -3.02 2.95
CA ALA A 46 -12.59 -2.20 2.70
C ALA A 46 -12.74 -1.42 1.40
N MET A 47 -13.15 -2.07 0.32
CA MET A 47 -13.30 -1.40 -0.98
C MET A 47 -14.40 -0.36 -0.95
N ASP A 48 -15.52 -0.64 -0.28
CA ASP A 48 -16.61 0.33 -0.12
C ASP A 48 -16.18 1.55 0.67
N ALA A 49 -15.45 1.34 1.77
CA ALA A 49 -14.97 2.45 2.60
C ALA A 49 -13.97 3.33 1.84
N LEU A 50 -13.06 2.72 1.10
CA LEU A 50 -12.10 3.47 0.28
C LEU A 50 -12.81 4.28 -0.80
N TYR A 51 -13.79 3.67 -1.46
CA TYR A 51 -14.57 4.36 -2.48
C TYR A 51 -15.30 5.58 -1.90
N ASP A 52 -15.93 5.42 -0.73
CA ASP A 52 -16.64 6.50 -0.06
C ASP A 52 -15.71 7.66 0.33
N ASP A 53 -14.47 7.35 0.68
CA ASP A 53 -13.47 8.35 1.08
C ASP A 53 -12.65 8.88 -0.10
N ASP A 54 -12.95 8.44 -1.32
CA ASP A 54 -12.21 8.78 -2.54
C ASP A 54 -10.73 8.40 -2.43
N LEU A 55 -10.47 7.21 -1.90
CA LEU A 55 -9.14 6.66 -1.70
C LEU A 55 -9.01 5.32 -2.42
N THR A 56 -7.77 4.83 -2.54
CA THR A 56 -7.49 3.52 -3.10
C THR A 56 -6.32 2.86 -2.37
N THR A 57 -6.08 1.59 -2.68
CA THR A 57 -4.92 0.88 -2.20
C THR A 57 -4.21 0.22 -3.38
N TRP A 58 -3.13 -0.53 -3.11
CA TRP A 58 -2.36 -1.19 -4.14
C TRP A 58 -3.23 -2.05 -5.07
N ASN A 59 -2.95 -2.01 -6.37
CA ASN A 59 -3.32 -3.13 -7.21
C ASN A 59 -2.22 -4.21 -7.08
N TYR A 60 -2.42 -5.37 -7.70
CA TYR A 60 -1.48 -6.48 -7.60
C TYR A 60 -0.06 -6.08 -8.00
N ARG A 61 0.08 -5.36 -9.11
CA ARG A 61 1.38 -4.93 -9.63
C ARG A 61 2.10 -3.98 -8.67
N GLN A 62 1.37 -3.02 -8.13
CA GLN A 62 1.94 -2.07 -7.16
C GLN A 62 2.36 -2.78 -5.88
N ALA A 63 1.60 -3.77 -5.44
CA ALA A 63 1.97 -4.59 -4.29
C ALA A 63 3.26 -5.37 -4.56
N CYS A 64 3.44 -5.88 -5.77
CA CYS A 64 4.67 -6.57 -6.15
C CYS A 64 5.88 -5.64 -6.08
N PHE A 65 5.75 -4.40 -6.54
CA PHE A 65 6.84 -3.42 -6.43
C PHE A 65 7.12 -3.07 -4.97
N THR A 66 6.07 -2.92 -4.16
CA THR A 66 6.24 -2.68 -2.72
C THR A 66 6.99 -3.83 -2.06
N MET A 67 6.65 -5.06 -2.40
CA MET A 67 7.34 -6.24 -1.89
C MET A 67 8.82 -6.23 -2.28
N ALA A 68 9.12 -5.85 -3.52
CA ALA A 68 10.49 -5.84 -4.02
C ALA A 68 11.38 -4.83 -3.29
N TYR A 69 10.81 -3.70 -2.82
CA TYR A 69 11.55 -2.63 -2.17
C TYR A 69 11.15 -2.45 -0.70
N PHE A 70 10.68 -3.51 -0.08
CA PHE A 70 10.10 -3.49 1.26
C PHE A 70 11.01 -2.85 2.31
N GLU A 71 12.29 -3.23 2.35
CA GLU A 71 13.22 -2.73 3.36
C GLU A 71 13.47 -1.23 3.19
N ASP A 72 13.63 -0.79 1.94
CA ASP A 72 13.87 0.63 1.65
C ASP A 72 12.64 1.47 1.98
N ILE A 73 11.45 0.96 1.67
CA ILE A 73 10.20 1.64 1.99
C ILE A 73 10.07 1.81 3.50
N ASN A 74 10.27 0.75 4.27
CA ASN A 74 10.17 0.83 5.73
C ASN A 74 11.23 1.75 6.34
N ARG A 75 12.42 1.80 5.76
CA ARG A 75 13.45 2.73 6.22
C ARG A 75 13.00 4.17 6.05
N VAL A 76 12.43 4.52 4.92
CA VAL A 76 11.92 5.87 4.67
C VAL A 76 10.78 6.19 5.63
N LEU A 77 9.88 5.24 5.88
CA LEU A 77 8.79 5.44 6.84
C LEU A 77 9.33 5.74 8.24
N VAL A 78 10.25 4.91 8.72
CA VAL A 78 10.84 5.11 10.06
C VAL A 78 11.57 6.44 10.16
N ASP A 79 12.38 6.77 9.16
CA ASP A 79 13.20 7.99 9.17
C ASP A 79 12.36 9.27 9.20
N ASN A 80 11.10 9.20 8.78
CA ASN A 80 10.23 10.36 8.68
C ASN A 80 9.02 10.29 9.63
N GLY A 81 9.04 9.35 10.59
CA GLY A 81 8.00 9.28 11.62
C GLY A 81 6.71 8.60 11.20
N GLY A 82 6.73 7.87 10.09
CA GLY A 82 5.57 7.06 9.67
C GLY A 82 5.57 5.70 10.34
N ASP A 83 4.51 4.94 10.12
CA ASP A 83 4.38 3.57 10.62
C ASP A 83 4.88 2.59 9.56
N THR A 84 5.71 1.64 9.96
CA THR A 84 6.21 0.62 9.04
C THR A 84 5.07 -0.25 8.53
N LEU A 85 5.29 -0.87 7.37
CA LEU A 85 4.41 -1.91 6.87
C LEU A 85 4.68 -3.18 7.69
N ASP A 86 3.76 -3.60 8.52
CA ASP A 86 3.96 -4.73 9.43
C ASP A 86 2.73 -5.61 9.61
N LYS A 87 1.77 -5.49 8.69
CA LYS A 87 0.50 -6.22 8.77
C LYS A 87 0.22 -6.94 7.46
N CYS A 88 -0.89 -7.65 7.45
CA CYS A 88 -1.44 -8.20 6.23
C CYS A 88 -2.43 -7.17 5.67
N TYR A 89 -2.25 -6.78 4.43
CA TYR A 89 -3.00 -5.70 3.80
C TYR A 89 -3.75 -6.19 2.57
N TRP A 90 -5.01 -5.76 2.43
CA TRP A 90 -5.75 -6.01 1.19
C TRP A 90 -5.14 -5.23 0.02
N THR A 91 -5.20 -5.82 -1.17
CA THR A 91 -5.05 -5.06 -2.42
C THR A 91 -6.43 -4.85 -3.02
N CYS A 92 -6.53 -4.00 -4.03
CA CYS A 92 -7.80 -3.79 -4.73
C CYS A 92 -8.02 -4.77 -5.88
N THR A 93 -7.14 -5.74 -6.07
CA THR A 93 -7.22 -6.69 -7.17
C THR A 93 -7.85 -8.00 -6.69
N GLU A 94 -8.92 -8.42 -7.36
CA GLU A 94 -9.52 -9.72 -7.11
C GLU A 94 -8.68 -10.83 -7.74
N HIS A 95 -8.55 -11.95 -7.03
CA HIS A 95 -7.89 -13.14 -7.55
C HIS A 95 -8.87 -13.95 -8.39
N SER A 96 -10.00 -14.29 -7.80
CA SER A 96 -11.05 -15.06 -8.48
C SER A 96 -12.25 -15.15 -7.55
N GLY A 97 -13.45 -15.18 -8.13
CA GLY A 97 -14.68 -15.44 -7.37
C GLY A 97 -14.74 -14.70 -6.04
N ASN A 98 -14.60 -15.44 -4.95
CA ASN A 98 -14.69 -14.92 -3.60
C ASN A 98 -13.31 -14.64 -2.96
N TYR A 99 -12.24 -14.54 -3.76
CA TYR A 99 -10.87 -14.37 -3.27
C TYR A 99 -10.28 -13.10 -3.83
N SER A 100 -9.49 -12.39 -3.00
CA SER A 100 -8.76 -11.20 -3.43
C SER A 100 -7.30 -11.29 -2.99
N PHE A 101 -6.42 -10.62 -3.73
CA PHE A 101 -5.00 -10.60 -3.41
C PHE A 101 -4.73 -9.74 -2.18
N LEU A 102 -3.73 -10.14 -1.42
CA LEU A 102 -3.25 -9.40 -0.26
C LEU A 102 -1.73 -9.34 -0.28
N TYR A 103 -1.20 -8.36 0.43
CA TYR A 103 0.22 -8.24 0.68
C TYR A 103 0.47 -8.46 2.18
N ASP A 104 1.14 -9.55 2.49
CA ASP A 104 1.53 -9.88 3.87
C ASP A 104 2.93 -9.32 4.12
N SER A 105 2.99 -8.12 4.67
CA SER A 105 4.27 -7.44 4.89
C SER A 105 5.08 -8.06 6.02
N LYS A 106 4.44 -8.78 6.94
CA LYS A 106 5.17 -9.49 8.00
C LYS A 106 6.09 -10.55 7.44
N HIS A 107 5.67 -11.23 6.37
CA HIS A 107 6.42 -12.29 5.72
C HIS A 107 6.96 -11.85 4.37
N ASN A 108 6.65 -10.63 3.96
CA ASN A 108 7.02 -10.02 2.69
C ASN A 108 6.68 -10.92 1.50
N LEU A 109 5.41 -11.27 1.39
CA LEU A 109 4.90 -12.10 0.30
C LEU A 109 3.51 -11.64 -0.13
N ILE A 110 3.14 -12.02 -1.36
CA ILE A 110 1.80 -11.78 -1.90
C ILE A 110 1.05 -13.09 -1.83
N GLY A 111 -0.17 -13.04 -1.33
CA GLY A 111 -1.05 -14.20 -1.28
C GLY A 111 -2.47 -13.80 -1.63
N TYR A 112 -3.42 -14.65 -1.31
CA TYR A 112 -4.83 -14.33 -1.49
C TYR A 112 -5.65 -14.99 -0.38
N TYR A 113 -6.76 -14.33 -0.04
CA TYR A 113 -7.68 -14.78 0.98
C TYR A 113 -9.10 -14.66 0.47
N VAL A 114 -9.98 -15.48 1.07
CA VAL A 114 -11.41 -15.36 0.85
C VAL A 114 -11.87 -13.96 1.30
N ASN A 115 -12.78 -13.35 0.53
CA ASN A 115 -13.14 -11.94 0.71
C ASN A 115 -13.80 -11.60 2.05
N PHE A 116 -14.37 -12.57 2.76
CA PHE A 116 -14.93 -12.32 4.08
C PHE A 116 -13.94 -12.57 5.24
N SER A 117 -12.69 -12.92 4.95
CA SER A 117 -11.60 -12.80 5.93
C SER A 117 -11.27 -11.34 6.13
N THR A 118 -10.50 -11.02 7.16
CA THR A 118 -10.18 -9.63 7.46
C THR A 118 -8.69 -9.36 7.29
N CYS A 119 -8.37 -8.19 6.75
CA CYS A 119 -7.03 -7.65 6.66
C CYS A 119 -7.09 -6.15 6.89
N SER A 120 -5.94 -5.56 7.20
CA SER A 120 -5.81 -4.11 7.30
C SER A 120 -5.75 -3.48 5.92
N VAL A 121 -5.74 -2.16 5.87
CA VAL A 121 -5.64 -1.39 4.63
C VAL A 121 -4.56 -0.33 4.79
N ARG A 122 -3.72 -0.19 3.78
CA ARG A 122 -2.80 0.94 3.66
C ARG A 122 -3.12 1.61 2.33
N THR A 123 -3.48 2.89 2.36
CA THR A 123 -3.86 3.58 1.14
C THR A 123 -2.65 3.97 0.30
N ILE A 124 -2.87 4.16 -0.99
CA ILE A 124 -1.88 4.72 -1.88
C ILE A 124 -2.50 5.88 -2.64
N LYS A 125 -1.64 6.71 -3.20
CA LYS A 125 -2.03 7.81 -4.08
C LYS A 125 -1.29 7.66 -5.39
N ASN A 126 -2.01 7.50 -6.49
CA ASN A 126 -1.39 7.42 -7.80
C ASN A 126 -1.02 8.84 -8.25
N LEU A 127 0.24 9.03 -8.63
CA LEU A 127 0.75 10.35 -9.05
C LEU A 127 0.75 10.52 -10.55
N LYS A 128 0.79 9.41 -11.29
CA LYS A 128 0.86 9.48 -12.74
C LYS A 128 -0.47 9.95 -13.31
N THR A 129 -0.42 10.99 -14.13
CA THR A 129 -1.61 11.53 -14.78
C THR A 129 -1.44 11.45 -16.28
N GLU A 130 -2.55 11.40 -16.99
CA GLU A 130 -2.58 11.42 -18.44
C GLU A 130 -2.34 12.83 -18.99
#